data_f1a09505c2d2af10d050edfca3cd290d
#
_entry.id   f1a09505c2d2af10d050edfca3cd290d
#
_cell.length_a   1.000
_cell.length_b   1.000
_cell.length_c   1.000
_cell.angle_alpha   90.00
_cell.angle_beta   90.00
_cell.angle_gamma   90.00
#
_symmetry.space_group_name_H-M   'P 1'
#
loop_
_entity.id
_entity.type
_entity.pdbx_description
1 polymer ?
#
loop_
_entity_poly.entity_id
_entity_poly.type
_entity_poly.pdbx_seq_one_letter_code
_entity_poly.pdbx_strand_id
1 'polypeptide(L)'
;MIKNKIIFLILPILLISGCDQFSRFNYENYNCGNNSTGINEIILGKVKKGSNVKLKYNQSYNASVEINKVSGKEVLITFKNKNVRINRDTASLTVKENNNVTIIECKLSKFKM
;
A
#
# COMPACT_ATOMS: atom_id res chain seq x y z
N MET A 1 37.67 -34.58 6.04
CA MET A 1 36.62 -34.85 7.00
C MET A 1 36.04 -33.58 7.62
N ILE A 2 36.89 -32.73 8.11
CA ILE A 2 36.43 -31.48 8.74
C ILE A 2 35.72 -30.57 7.75
N LYS A 3 36.12 -30.59 6.50
CA LYS A 3 35.54 -29.76 5.45
C LYS A 3 34.09 -30.07 5.17
N ASN A 4 33.64 -31.30 5.39
CA ASN A 4 32.25 -31.66 5.13
C ASN A 4 31.29 -31.02 6.13
N LYS A 5 31.75 -30.78 7.34
CA LYS A 5 30.92 -30.16 8.37
C LYS A 5 30.63 -28.69 8.08
N ILE A 6 31.58 -28.04 7.43
CA ILE A 6 31.41 -26.61 7.08
C ILE A 6 30.35 -26.43 6.02
N ILE A 7 30.26 -27.35 5.07
CA ILE A 7 29.28 -27.30 3.98
C ILE A 7 27.87 -27.42 4.52
N PHE A 8 27.64 -28.25 5.53
CA PHE A 8 26.30 -28.38 6.13
C PHE A 8 25.79 -27.14 6.81
N LEU A 9 26.69 -26.30 7.32
CA LEU A 9 26.29 -25.08 8.02
C LEU A 9 25.79 -23.99 7.08
N ILE A 10 26.17 -24.03 5.81
CA ILE A 10 25.80 -23.04 4.83
C ILE A 10 24.38 -23.26 4.29
N LEU A 11 23.98 -24.52 4.13
CA LEU A 11 22.69 -24.87 3.56
C LEU A 11 21.47 -24.31 4.30
N PRO A 12 21.39 -24.39 5.65
CA PRO A 12 20.25 -23.83 6.38
C PRO A 12 20.08 -22.33 6.19
N ILE A 13 21.16 -21.61 6.05
CA ILE A 13 21.13 -20.16 5.87
C ILE A 13 20.46 -19.77 4.55
N LEU A 14 20.72 -20.50 3.49
CA LEU A 14 20.12 -20.26 2.19
C LEU A 14 18.61 -20.48 2.21
N LEU A 15 18.15 -21.48 2.95
CA LEU A 15 16.72 -21.77 3.07
C LEU A 15 15.97 -20.66 3.79
N ILE A 16 16.57 -20.10 4.83
CA ILE A 16 15.98 -18.99 5.58
C ILE A 16 15.81 -17.75 4.69
N SER A 17 16.79 -17.45 3.88
CA SER A 17 16.73 -16.31 2.96
C SER A 17 15.61 -16.46 1.95
N GLY A 18 15.33 -17.67 1.48
CA GLY A 18 14.24 -17.93 0.56
C GLY A 18 12.86 -17.67 1.16
N CYS A 19 12.68 -17.99 2.44
CA CYS A 19 11.40 -17.78 3.11
C CYS A 19 11.01 -16.31 3.24
N ASP A 20 11.98 -15.43 3.47
CA ASP A 20 11.72 -14.01 3.65
C ASP A 20 11.14 -13.35 2.40
N GLN A 21 11.39 -13.87 1.23
CA GLN A 21 10.92 -13.30 -0.01
C GLN A 21 9.42 -13.48 -0.22
N PHE A 22 8.82 -14.50 0.36
CA PHE A 22 7.40 -14.77 0.18
C PHE A 22 6.49 -13.87 1.01
N SER A 23 7.01 -13.18 2.00
CA SER A 23 6.20 -12.31 2.85
C SER A 23 5.91 -10.94 2.24
N ARG A 24 6.40 -10.66 1.02
CA ARG A 24 6.29 -9.34 0.41
C ARG A 24 5.00 -9.07 -0.34
N PHE A 25 4.22 -10.07 -0.64
CA PHE A 25 3.06 -9.92 -1.52
C PHE A 25 1.77 -9.73 -0.73
N ASN A 26 1.71 -8.66 0.04
CA ASN A 26 0.51 -8.26 0.74
C ASN A 26 -0.05 -7.01 0.08
N TYR A 27 -1.33 -7.04 -0.22
CA TYR A 27 -2.03 -5.90 -0.78
C TYR A 27 -3.17 -5.50 0.12
N GLU A 28 -3.38 -4.21 0.26
CA GLU A 28 -4.52 -3.63 0.95
C GLU A 28 -5.38 -2.92 -0.07
N ASN A 29 -6.63 -3.30 -0.18
CA ASN A 29 -7.60 -2.69 -1.08
C ASN A 29 -8.58 -1.87 -0.26
N TYR A 30 -8.65 -0.58 -0.55
CA TYR A 30 -9.58 0.35 0.07
C TYR A 30 -10.67 0.68 -0.93
N ASN A 31 -11.85 0.08 -0.74
CA ASN A 31 -12.99 0.32 -1.60
C ASN A 31 -13.84 1.41 -0.95
N CYS A 32 -13.86 2.56 -1.57
CA CYS A 32 -14.53 3.75 -1.06
C CYS A 32 -15.87 4.00 -1.72
N GLY A 33 -16.22 3.22 -2.74
CA GLY A 33 -17.48 3.38 -3.45
C GLY A 33 -17.61 4.71 -4.15
N ASN A 34 -18.83 5.09 -4.48
CA ASN A 34 -19.10 6.38 -5.08
C ASN A 34 -19.16 7.46 -4.01
N ASN A 35 -18.42 8.53 -4.24
CA ASN A 35 -18.35 9.63 -3.29
C ASN A 35 -18.06 10.94 -4.01
N SER A 36 -18.16 12.05 -3.30
CA SER A 36 -17.98 13.38 -3.87
C SER A 36 -16.58 13.68 -4.37
N THR A 37 -15.57 12.98 -3.89
CA THR A 37 -14.18 13.20 -4.32
C THR A 37 -13.84 12.49 -5.61
N GLY A 38 -14.63 11.50 -6.00
CA GLY A 38 -14.38 10.67 -7.18
C GLY A 38 -13.40 9.52 -6.97
N ILE A 39 -12.76 9.44 -5.82
CA ILE A 39 -11.82 8.36 -5.53
C ILE A 39 -12.59 7.14 -5.08
N ASN A 40 -12.64 6.11 -5.92
CA ASN A 40 -13.45 4.93 -5.68
C ASN A 40 -12.69 3.79 -5.01
N GLU A 41 -11.42 3.65 -5.35
CA GLU A 41 -10.63 2.52 -4.87
C GLU A 41 -9.16 2.89 -4.82
N ILE A 42 -8.48 2.44 -3.78
CA ILE A 42 -7.03 2.57 -3.65
C ILE A 42 -6.45 1.21 -3.31
N ILE A 43 -5.40 0.82 -4.02
CA ILE A 43 -4.70 -0.42 -3.75
C ILE A 43 -3.27 -0.09 -3.33
N LEU A 44 -2.96 -0.43 -2.08
CA LEU A 44 -1.63 -0.30 -1.52
C LEU A 44 -0.91 -1.64 -1.59
N GLY A 45 0.25 -1.65 -2.22
CA GLY A 45 1.12 -2.80 -2.15
C GLY A 45 2.21 -2.51 -1.11
N LYS A 46 3.34 -2.07 -1.58
CA LYS A 46 4.46 -1.71 -0.74
C LYS A 46 4.23 -0.35 -0.10
N VAL A 47 4.17 -0.30 1.21
CA VAL A 47 3.94 0.95 1.93
C VAL A 47 5.29 1.61 2.22
N LYS A 48 5.76 2.38 1.27
CA LYS A 48 7.07 2.99 1.31
C LYS A 48 7.07 4.23 0.43
N LYS A 49 7.76 5.28 0.85
CA LYS A 49 7.91 6.50 0.05
C LYS A 49 8.47 6.16 -1.32
N GLY A 50 7.86 6.69 -2.37
CA GLY A 50 8.24 6.45 -3.75
C GLY A 50 7.59 5.24 -4.40
N SER A 51 6.94 4.38 -3.62
CA SER A 51 6.20 3.25 -4.19
C SER A 51 4.92 3.72 -4.85
N ASN A 52 4.47 2.97 -5.85
CA ASN A 52 3.26 3.31 -6.59
C ASN A 52 2.02 2.74 -5.93
N VAL A 53 0.98 3.54 -5.91
CA VAL A 53 -0.35 3.19 -5.44
C VAL A 53 -1.28 3.19 -6.65
N LYS A 54 -2.09 2.16 -6.78
CA LYS A 54 -3.11 2.12 -7.83
C LYS A 54 -4.38 2.77 -7.30
N LEU A 55 -4.95 3.66 -8.12
CA LEU A 55 -6.10 4.46 -7.72
C LEU A 55 -7.13 4.44 -8.84
N LYS A 56 -8.39 4.22 -8.47
CA LYS A 56 -9.51 4.26 -9.41
C LYS A 56 -10.31 5.53 -9.16
N TYR A 57 -10.47 6.32 -10.21
CA TYR A 57 -11.11 7.62 -10.14
C TYR A 57 -12.30 7.69 -11.08
N ASN A 58 -13.42 8.20 -10.60
CA ASN A 58 -14.68 8.32 -11.36
C ASN A 58 -15.11 7.02 -12.03
N GLN A 59 -14.84 5.89 -11.38
CA GLN A 59 -15.25 4.54 -11.80
C GLN A 59 -14.57 4.01 -13.05
N SER A 60 -13.96 4.83 -13.87
CA SER A 60 -13.39 4.41 -15.14
C SER A 60 -11.92 4.75 -15.34
N TYR A 61 -11.39 5.70 -14.60
CA TYR A 61 -10.02 6.14 -14.75
C TYR A 61 -9.11 5.45 -13.75
N ASN A 62 -8.09 4.77 -14.25
CA ASN A 62 -7.09 4.11 -13.41
C ASN A 62 -5.79 4.91 -13.45
N ALA A 63 -5.26 5.23 -12.29
CA ALA A 63 -4.04 5.99 -12.14
C ALA A 63 -3.04 5.26 -11.28
N SER A 64 -1.77 5.56 -11.49
CA SER A 64 -0.69 5.10 -10.63
C SER A 64 -0.03 6.34 -10.02
N VAL A 65 0.01 6.40 -8.72
CA VAL A 65 0.47 7.59 -7.98
C VAL A 65 1.56 7.16 -6.99
N GLU A 66 2.60 7.96 -6.88
CA GLU A 66 3.66 7.68 -5.93
C GLU A 66 3.27 8.12 -4.52
N ILE A 67 3.72 7.34 -3.54
CA ILE A 67 3.58 7.69 -2.13
C ILE A 67 4.53 8.83 -1.82
N ASN A 68 4.00 9.95 -1.36
CA ASN A 68 4.79 11.12 -0.97
C ASN A 68 5.46 10.94 0.38
N LYS A 69 4.73 10.38 1.33
CA LYS A 69 5.20 10.25 2.71
C LYS A 69 4.47 9.11 3.40
N VAL A 70 5.18 8.41 4.28
CA VAL A 70 4.59 7.42 5.17
C VAL A 70 4.89 7.88 6.60
N SER A 71 3.84 8.02 7.41
CA SER A 71 3.98 8.45 8.80
C SER A 71 3.13 7.55 9.69
N GLY A 72 3.76 6.60 10.37
CA GLY A 72 3.04 5.63 11.17
C GLY A 72 2.06 4.82 10.33
N LYS A 73 0.78 4.98 10.61
CA LYS A 73 -0.29 4.28 9.89
C LYS A 73 -0.89 5.10 8.76
N GLU A 74 -0.34 6.28 8.50
CA GLU A 74 -0.85 7.15 7.45
C GLU A 74 0.04 7.14 6.23
N VAL A 75 -0.58 7.15 5.06
CA VAL A 75 0.07 7.24 3.77
C VAL A 75 -0.45 8.47 3.06
N LEU A 76 0.46 9.32 2.58
CA LEU A 76 0.09 10.55 1.89
C LEU A 76 0.42 10.45 0.41
N ILE A 77 -0.58 10.76 -0.40
CA ILE A 77 -0.44 10.82 -1.86
C ILE A 77 -1.07 12.13 -2.36
N THR A 78 -0.68 12.53 -3.55
CA THR A 78 -1.24 13.70 -4.22
C THR A 78 -1.77 13.26 -5.58
N PHE A 79 -3.00 13.61 -5.89
CA PHE A 79 -3.63 13.25 -7.14
C PHE A 79 -4.58 14.36 -7.58
N LYS A 80 -4.37 14.89 -8.78
CA LYS A 80 -5.21 15.94 -9.38
C LYS A 80 -5.52 17.09 -8.41
N ASN A 81 -4.48 17.69 -7.86
CA ASN A 81 -4.59 18.81 -6.90
C ASN A 81 -5.28 18.44 -5.59
N LYS A 82 -5.46 17.13 -5.34
CA LYS A 82 -6.01 16.65 -4.09
C LYS A 82 -4.89 16.04 -3.26
N ASN A 83 -4.84 16.42 -2.00
CA ASN A 83 -3.96 15.77 -1.03
C ASN A 83 -4.77 14.70 -0.32
N VAL A 84 -4.34 13.45 -0.45
CA VAL A 84 -5.06 12.31 0.09
C VAL A 84 -4.24 11.69 1.21
N ARG A 85 -4.85 11.58 2.38
CA ARG A 85 -4.26 10.91 3.54
C ARG A 85 -5.03 9.63 3.78
N ILE A 86 -4.35 8.51 3.67
CA ILE A 86 -4.94 7.19 3.88
C ILE A 86 -4.61 6.76 5.30
N ASN A 87 -5.63 6.56 6.12
CA ASN A 87 -5.46 6.01 7.46
C ASN A 87 -5.65 4.50 7.37
N ARG A 88 -4.56 3.76 7.56
CA ARG A 88 -4.56 2.30 7.41
C ARG A 88 -5.21 1.58 8.58
N ASP A 89 -5.38 2.27 9.72
CA ASP A 89 -6.03 1.71 10.88
C ASP A 89 -7.55 1.70 10.75
N THR A 90 -8.09 2.83 10.32
CA THR A 90 -9.53 3.04 10.25
C THR A 90 -10.10 2.81 8.86
N ALA A 91 -9.24 2.59 7.87
CA ALA A 91 -9.62 2.48 6.47
C ALA A 91 -10.36 3.71 5.97
N SER A 92 -9.94 4.89 6.41
CA SER A 92 -10.55 6.15 6.00
C SER A 92 -9.58 6.97 5.16
N LEU A 93 -10.15 7.77 4.26
CA LEU A 93 -9.40 8.73 3.47
C LEU A 93 -9.78 10.13 3.92
N THR A 94 -8.78 10.99 4.08
CA THR A 94 -8.99 12.42 4.24
C THR A 94 -8.51 13.08 2.96
N VAL A 95 -9.43 13.66 2.21
CA VAL A 95 -9.13 14.29 0.93
C VAL A 95 -9.23 15.80 1.09
N LYS A 96 -8.14 16.50 0.85
CA LYS A 96 -8.10 17.95 0.92
C LYS A 96 -7.90 18.52 -0.47
N GLU A 97 -8.83 19.33 -0.91
CA GLU A 97 -8.79 20.04 -2.18
C GLU A 97 -9.08 21.52 -1.91
N ASN A 98 -8.10 22.37 -2.18
CA ASN A 98 -8.17 23.80 -1.82
C ASN A 98 -8.42 23.95 -0.32
N ASN A 99 -9.54 24.55 0.07
CA ASN A 99 -9.93 24.70 1.47
C ASN A 99 -10.96 23.68 1.92
N ASN A 100 -11.33 22.74 1.06
CA ASN A 100 -12.32 21.72 1.38
C ASN A 100 -11.66 20.45 1.86
N VAL A 101 -12.17 19.90 2.95
CA VAL A 101 -11.71 18.63 3.50
C VAL A 101 -12.87 17.65 3.54
N THR A 102 -12.70 16.50 2.94
CA THR A 102 -13.72 15.45 2.92
C THR A 102 -13.12 14.19 3.52
N ILE A 103 -13.84 13.56 4.44
CA ILE A 103 -13.45 12.30 5.05
C ILE A 103 -14.36 11.20 4.52
N ILE A 104 -13.76 10.13 4.01
CA ILE A 104 -14.49 9.02 3.39
C ILE A 104 -14.12 7.74 4.13
N GLU A 105 -15.12 6.97 4.52
CA GLU A 105 -14.90 5.65 5.08
C GLU A 105 -14.92 4.62 3.97
N CYS A 106 -13.89 3.78 3.93
CA CYS A 106 -13.73 2.77 2.91
C CYS A 106 -13.81 1.38 3.52
N LYS A 107 -14.03 0.37 2.69
CA LYS A 107 -13.96 -1.02 3.12
C LYS A 107 -12.58 -1.56 2.79
N LEU A 108 -11.91 -2.08 3.80
CA LEU A 108 -10.56 -2.63 3.66
C LEU A 108 -10.63 -4.13 3.44
N SER A 109 -9.96 -4.58 2.39
CA SER A 109 -9.71 -5.98 2.12
C SER A 109 -8.22 -6.20 2.01
N LYS A 110 -7.71 -7.26 2.60
CA LYS A 110 -6.29 -7.59 2.53
C LYS A 110 -6.10 -8.86 1.73
N PHE A 111 -5.16 -8.82 0.81
CA PHE A 111 -4.84 -9.95 -0.04
C PHE A 111 -3.39 -10.37 0.19
N LYS A 112 -3.19 -11.68 0.29
CA LYS A 112 -1.85 -12.27 0.29
C LYS A 112 -1.70 -13.09 -0.98
N MET A 113 -0.60 -12.89 -1.65
CA MET A 113 -0.28 -13.68 -2.84
C MET A 113 0.82 -14.67 -2.56
#